data_79d266753eeda75218bb9e7f2776207e
#
_entry.id   79d266753eeda75218bb9e7f2776207e
#
_cell.length_a   1.000
_cell.length_b   1.000
_cell.length_c   1.000
_cell.angle_alpha   90.00
_cell.angle_beta   90.00
_cell.angle_gamma   90.00
#
_symmetry.space_group_name_H-M   'P 1'
#
loop_
_entity.id
_entity.type
_entity.pdbx_description
1 polymer ?
#
loop_
_entity_poly.entity_id
_entity_poly.type
_entity_poly.pdbx_seq_one_letter_code
_entity_poly.pdbx_strand_id
1 'polypeptide(L)'
;MNEAEMARLFQVHREAEARRDYDAVLETFTEDCYLETVPLGLRSEGRAAVRAAYVGYFSAFPDLAPDDEGTACGDHVMVTWGHLAGTSGGEWLGVAPTGGSFRVPFTNITTFTDRRMAGESIYFDLATLCEQAGIPLDAIRAAAAQRTATTASTR
;
A
#
# COMPACT_ATOMS: atom_id res chain seq x y z
N MET A 1 -18.61 10.48 8.61
CA MET A 1 -18.91 9.55 7.47
C MET A 1 -19.45 8.28 8.07
N ASN A 2 -20.59 7.79 7.60
CA ASN A 2 -21.13 6.50 8.05
C ASN A 2 -20.49 5.33 7.30
N GLU A 3 -20.77 4.09 7.76
CA GLU A 3 -20.19 2.86 7.18
C GLU A 3 -20.47 2.71 5.68
N ALA A 4 -21.68 2.98 5.22
CA ALA A 4 -22.02 2.87 3.79
C ALA A 4 -21.34 3.93 2.93
N GLU A 5 -21.04 5.09 3.47
CA GLU A 5 -20.27 6.15 2.78
C GLU A 5 -18.79 5.79 2.71
N MET A 6 -18.21 5.25 3.80
CA MET A 6 -16.85 4.74 3.82
C MET A 6 -16.66 3.61 2.80
N ALA A 7 -17.57 2.63 2.80
CA ALA A 7 -17.52 1.51 1.87
C ALA A 7 -17.60 1.96 0.41
N ARG A 8 -18.48 2.91 0.06
CA ARG A 8 -18.56 3.45 -1.30
C ARG A 8 -17.29 4.18 -1.72
N LEU A 9 -16.74 5.03 -0.85
CA LEU A 9 -15.53 5.76 -1.15
C LEU A 9 -14.34 4.80 -1.33
N PHE A 10 -14.23 3.80 -0.46
CA PHE A 10 -13.22 2.76 -0.56
C PHE A 10 -13.35 1.95 -1.85
N GLN A 11 -14.57 1.61 -2.27
CA GLN A 11 -14.80 0.93 -3.55
C GLN A 11 -14.33 1.76 -4.75
N VAL A 12 -14.64 3.07 -4.78
CA VAL A 12 -14.16 3.99 -5.82
C VAL A 12 -12.62 4.02 -5.85
N HIS A 13 -11.99 4.06 -4.68
CA HIS A 13 -10.54 4.01 -4.53
C HIS A 13 -9.96 2.72 -5.12
N ARG A 14 -10.48 1.56 -4.72
CA ARG A 14 -10.03 0.24 -5.21
C ARG A 14 -10.20 0.08 -6.72
N GLU A 15 -11.28 0.59 -7.28
CA GLU A 15 -11.49 0.58 -8.73
C GLU A 15 -10.47 1.46 -9.47
N ALA A 16 -10.10 2.61 -8.91
CA ALA A 16 -9.06 3.46 -9.46
C ALA A 16 -7.68 2.80 -9.38
N GLU A 17 -7.35 2.15 -8.25
CA GLU A 17 -6.13 1.34 -8.10
C GLU A 17 -6.05 0.22 -9.15
N ALA A 18 -7.13 -0.53 -9.35
CA ALA A 18 -7.20 -1.63 -10.32
C ALA A 18 -6.92 -1.15 -11.76
N ARG A 19 -7.33 0.08 -12.09
CA ARG A 19 -7.03 0.71 -13.39
C ARG A 19 -5.67 1.41 -13.44
N ARG A 20 -4.93 1.49 -12.32
CA ARG A 20 -3.70 2.28 -12.19
C ARG A 20 -3.91 3.77 -12.50
N ASP A 21 -5.11 4.27 -12.24
CA ASP A 21 -5.49 5.68 -12.38
C ASP A 21 -5.09 6.44 -11.11
N TYR A 22 -3.82 6.83 -11.05
CA TYR A 22 -3.24 7.47 -9.85
C TYR A 22 -3.90 8.81 -9.51
N ASP A 23 -4.40 9.53 -10.50
CA ASP A 23 -5.06 10.82 -10.27
C ASP A 23 -6.43 10.57 -9.60
N ALA A 24 -7.20 9.59 -10.08
CA ALA A 24 -8.45 9.17 -9.44
C ALA A 24 -8.22 8.56 -8.04
N VAL A 25 -7.15 7.80 -7.83
CA VAL A 25 -6.74 7.33 -6.50
C VAL A 25 -6.56 8.50 -5.55
N LEU A 26 -5.79 9.51 -5.94
CA LEU A 26 -5.50 10.67 -5.09
C LEU A 26 -6.71 11.57 -4.83
N GLU A 27 -7.71 11.58 -5.71
CA GLU A 27 -8.97 12.31 -5.48
C GLU A 27 -9.79 11.74 -4.31
N THR A 28 -9.59 10.48 -3.96
CA THR A 28 -10.25 9.86 -2.79
C THR A 28 -9.62 10.28 -1.47
N PHE A 29 -8.38 10.76 -1.48
CA PHE A 29 -7.61 11.16 -0.30
C PHE A 29 -7.72 12.65 0.04
N THR A 30 -7.45 12.98 1.31
CA THR A 30 -7.16 14.35 1.76
C THR A 30 -5.84 14.84 1.18
N GLU A 31 -5.57 16.15 1.26
CA GLU A 31 -4.29 16.73 0.81
C GLU A 31 -3.09 16.25 1.65
N ASP A 32 -3.31 16.10 2.95
CA ASP A 32 -2.35 15.67 3.97
C ASP A 32 -2.38 14.15 4.23
N CYS A 33 -2.88 13.38 3.28
CA CYS A 33 -3.01 11.92 3.39
C CYS A 33 -1.68 11.21 3.64
N TYR A 34 -1.79 9.95 4.08
CA TYR A 34 -0.62 9.09 4.22
C TYR A 34 -0.84 7.70 3.61
N LEU A 35 0.26 7.07 3.22
CA LEU A 35 0.35 5.66 2.90
C LEU A 35 1.51 5.05 3.69
N GLU A 36 1.20 4.11 4.57
CA GLU A 36 2.16 3.44 5.42
C GLU A 36 2.27 1.96 5.05
N THR A 37 3.50 1.53 4.76
CA THR A 37 3.83 0.12 4.55
C THR A 37 4.52 -0.38 5.80
N VAL A 38 3.72 -0.90 6.71
CA VAL A 38 4.13 -1.23 8.08
C VAL A 38 5.30 -2.22 8.15
N PRO A 39 5.33 -3.32 7.35
CA PRO A 39 6.43 -4.29 7.40
C PRO A 39 7.79 -3.71 6.99
N LEU A 40 7.78 -2.58 6.30
CA LEU A 40 8.99 -1.87 5.85
C LEU A 40 9.33 -0.66 6.72
N GLY A 41 8.42 -0.24 7.60
CA GLY A 41 8.56 1.01 8.36
C GLY A 41 8.56 2.25 7.45
N LEU A 42 7.97 2.17 6.26
CA LEU A 42 7.89 3.27 5.30
C LEU A 42 6.54 3.98 5.41
N ARG A 43 6.58 5.32 5.53
CA ARG A 43 5.40 6.17 5.54
C ARG A 43 5.60 7.34 4.58
N SER A 44 4.70 7.46 3.62
CA SER A 44 4.62 8.57 2.68
C SER A 44 3.53 9.54 3.15
N GLU A 45 3.80 10.84 3.20
CA GLU A 45 2.87 11.87 3.66
C GLU A 45 2.62 12.91 2.57
N GLY A 46 1.36 13.27 2.38
CA GLY A 46 0.88 14.15 1.33
C GLY A 46 0.72 13.48 -0.03
N ARG A 47 -0.17 14.00 -0.86
CA ARG A 47 -0.55 13.39 -2.15
C ARG A 47 0.63 13.10 -3.07
N ALA A 48 1.63 13.98 -3.14
CA ALA A 48 2.77 13.77 -4.02
C ALA A 48 3.62 12.55 -3.60
N ALA A 49 3.89 12.39 -2.30
CA ALA A 49 4.65 11.26 -1.79
C ALA A 49 3.83 9.95 -1.86
N VAL A 50 2.54 10.01 -1.57
CA VAL A 50 1.61 8.86 -1.70
C VAL A 50 1.54 8.41 -3.15
N ARG A 51 1.43 9.34 -4.11
CA ARG A 51 1.47 9.00 -5.55
C ARG A 51 2.77 8.29 -5.94
N ALA A 52 3.91 8.79 -5.48
CA ALA A 52 5.20 8.17 -5.76
C ALA A 52 5.29 6.75 -5.18
N ALA A 53 4.73 6.51 -4.00
CA ALA A 53 4.67 5.18 -3.41
C ALA A 53 3.81 4.21 -4.24
N TYR A 54 2.61 4.60 -4.65
CA TYR A 54 1.76 3.79 -5.55
C TYR A 54 2.45 3.46 -6.86
N VAL A 55 3.06 4.45 -7.52
CA VAL A 55 3.84 4.23 -8.76
C VAL A 55 4.96 3.23 -8.50
N GLY A 56 5.67 3.34 -7.38
CA GLY A 56 6.74 2.42 -7.02
C GLY A 56 6.25 0.97 -6.85
N TYR A 57 5.16 0.77 -6.11
CA TYR A 57 4.60 -0.57 -5.89
C TYR A 57 4.08 -1.20 -7.17
N PHE A 58 3.30 -0.47 -7.95
CA PHE A 58 2.74 -1.02 -9.19
C PHE A 58 3.77 -1.13 -10.33
N SER A 59 4.90 -0.45 -10.23
CA SER A 59 6.04 -0.69 -11.12
C SER A 59 6.80 -1.96 -10.73
N ALA A 60 6.99 -2.18 -9.43
CA ALA A 60 7.66 -3.38 -8.91
C ALA A 60 6.80 -4.64 -9.12
N PHE A 61 5.50 -4.52 -8.92
CA PHE A 61 4.52 -5.61 -9.00
C PHE A 61 3.34 -5.18 -9.88
N PRO A 62 3.46 -5.26 -11.23
CA PRO A 62 2.47 -4.72 -12.16
C PRO A 62 1.06 -5.34 -12.03
N ASP A 63 1.00 -6.59 -11.60
CA ASP A 63 -0.22 -7.37 -11.37
C ASP A 63 -0.67 -7.38 -9.89
N LEU A 64 -0.06 -6.53 -9.04
CA LEU A 64 -0.42 -6.45 -7.62
C LEU A 64 -1.92 -6.23 -7.45
N ALA A 65 -2.56 -7.14 -6.74
CA ALA A 65 -3.98 -7.09 -6.47
C ALA A 65 -4.31 -7.68 -5.11
N PRO A 66 -5.16 -7.03 -4.33
CA PRO A 66 -5.76 -7.62 -3.14
C PRO A 66 -6.96 -8.50 -3.52
N ASP A 67 -7.14 -9.56 -2.73
CA ASP A 67 -8.29 -10.45 -2.71
C ASP A 67 -8.92 -10.33 -1.32
N ASP A 68 -9.92 -9.45 -1.20
CA ASP A 68 -10.53 -9.07 0.08
C ASP A 68 -11.48 -10.18 0.55
N GLU A 69 -11.26 -10.72 1.74
CA GLU A 69 -12.09 -11.77 2.37
C GLU A 69 -13.09 -11.21 3.37
N GLY A 70 -12.81 -10.04 3.93
CA GLY A 70 -13.71 -9.41 4.88
C GLY A 70 -13.36 -7.97 5.19
N THR A 71 -14.33 -7.28 5.78
CA THR A 71 -14.23 -5.87 6.16
C THR A 71 -14.95 -5.65 7.48
N ALA A 72 -14.40 -4.80 8.34
CA ALA A 72 -15.03 -4.31 9.55
C ALA A 72 -14.90 -2.77 9.62
N CYS A 73 -15.94 -2.11 10.07
CA CYS A 73 -15.96 -0.66 10.21
C CYS A 73 -16.09 -0.23 11.66
N GLY A 74 -15.43 0.88 12.00
CA GLY A 74 -15.55 1.60 13.25
C GLY A 74 -15.82 3.07 12.98
N ASP A 75 -15.66 3.90 14.01
CA ASP A 75 -15.77 5.35 13.85
C ASP A 75 -14.58 5.87 13.05
N HIS A 76 -14.84 6.39 11.83
CA HIS A 76 -13.83 6.90 10.89
C HIS A 76 -12.70 5.91 10.52
N VAL A 77 -12.93 4.61 10.65
CA VAL A 77 -11.94 3.58 10.31
C VAL A 77 -12.60 2.39 9.65
N MET A 78 -11.91 1.84 8.65
CA MET A 78 -12.25 0.57 8.00
C MET A 78 -11.04 -0.34 8.04
N VAL A 79 -11.24 -1.58 8.41
CA VAL A 79 -10.22 -2.64 8.36
C VAL A 79 -10.65 -3.65 7.32
N THR A 80 -9.83 -3.87 6.31
CA THR A 80 -10.04 -4.89 5.28
C THR A 80 -8.92 -5.93 5.37
N TRP A 81 -9.27 -7.20 5.28
CA TRP A 81 -8.30 -8.30 5.31
C TRP A 81 -8.56 -9.30 4.21
N GLY A 82 -7.54 -10.06 3.89
CA GLY A 82 -7.56 -11.08 2.84
C GLY A 82 -6.16 -11.48 2.42
N HIS A 83 -5.94 -11.61 1.12
CA HIS A 83 -4.65 -11.93 0.55
C HIS A 83 -4.21 -10.87 -0.46
N LEU A 84 -2.92 -10.58 -0.44
CA LEU A 84 -2.25 -9.74 -1.43
C LEU A 84 -1.43 -10.65 -2.35
N ALA A 85 -1.62 -10.53 -3.65
CA ALA A 85 -0.92 -11.33 -4.66
C ALA A 85 -0.25 -10.45 -5.71
N GLY A 86 0.85 -10.90 -6.26
CA GLY A 86 1.59 -10.20 -7.31
C GLY A 86 2.80 -10.98 -7.79
N THR A 87 3.43 -10.44 -8.84
CA THR A 87 4.65 -10.98 -9.44
C THR A 87 5.74 -9.90 -9.46
N SER A 88 6.96 -10.27 -9.06
CA SER A 88 8.13 -9.39 -9.11
C SER A 88 8.52 -9.12 -10.56
N GLY A 89 7.90 -8.10 -11.16
CA GLY A 89 8.05 -7.73 -12.56
C GLY A 89 8.92 -6.49 -12.81
N GLY A 90 9.17 -5.69 -11.78
CA GLY A 90 10.02 -4.51 -11.82
C GLY A 90 10.94 -4.37 -10.61
N GLU A 91 11.80 -3.38 -10.62
CA GLU A 91 12.70 -3.10 -9.50
C GLU A 91 11.91 -2.69 -8.25
N TRP A 92 12.21 -3.29 -7.10
CA TRP A 92 11.64 -2.94 -5.81
C TRP A 92 12.73 -2.51 -4.84
N LEU A 93 12.71 -1.26 -4.40
CA LEU A 93 13.68 -0.67 -3.46
C LEU A 93 15.15 -0.88 -3.88
N GLY A 94 15.44 -0.84 -5.19
CA GLY A 94 16.78 -1.08 -5.72
C GLY A 94 17.13 -2.56 -5.95
N VAL A 95 16.21 -3.48 -5.64
CA VAL A 95 16.38 -4.91 -5.92
C VAL A 95 15.77 -5.25 -7.28
N ALA A 96 16.56 -5.90 -8.14
CA ALA A 96 16.11 -6.29 -9.48
C ALA A 96 14.94 -7.29 -9.44
N PRO A 97 14.06 -7.28 -10.47
CA PRO A 97 12.94 -8.21 -10.53
C PRO A 97 13.42 -9.66 -10.63
N THR A 98 12.71 -10.56 -9.99
CA THR A 98 12.99 -12.01 -9.97
C THR A 98 12.10 -12.81 -10.91
N GLY A 99 10.94 -12.27 -11.29
CA GLY A 99 9.87 -12.99 -11.98
C GLY A 99 9.07 -13.94 -11.08
N GLY A 100 9.40 -14.02 -9.80
CA GLY A 100 8.69 -14.87 -8.83
C GLY A 100 7.37 -14.24 -8.38
N SER A 101 6.37 -15.08 -8.11
CA SER A 101 5.04 -14.66 -7.66
C SER A 101 4.85 -14.95 -6.19
N PHE A 102 3.94 -14.20 -5.57
CA PHE A 102 3.57 -14.39 -4.17
C PHE A 102 2.05 -14.27 -3.96
N ARG A 103 1.57 -14.87 -2.88
CA ARG A 103 0.25 -14.67 -2.30
C ARG A 103 0.37 -14.77 -0.79
N VAL A 104 0.16 -13.65 -0.09
CA VAL A 104 0.36 -13.56 1.37
C VAL A 104 -0.85 -12.94 2.04
N PRO A 105 -1.12 -13.27 3.32
CA PRO A 105 -2.12 -12.57 4.10
C PRO A 105 -1.81 -11.07 4.19
N PHE A 106 -2.86 -10.24 4.12
CA PHE A 106 -2.73 -8.81 4.35
C PHE A 106 -3.89 -8.25 5.17
N THR A 107 -3.65 -7.11 5.76
CA THR A 107 -4.66 -6.28 6.41
C THR A 107 -4.38 -4.83 6.03
N ASN A 108 -5.41 -4.11 5.60
CA ASN A 108 -5.35 -2.68 5.36
C ASN A 108 -6.23 -1.95 6.38
N ILE A 109 -5.67 -0.98 7.09
CA ILE A 109 -6.39 -0.08 7.97
C ILE A 109 -6.51 1.26 7.25
N THR A 110 -7.72 1.57 6.81
CA THR A 110 -8.05 2.83 6.15
C THR A 110 -8.71 3.77 7.14
N THR A 111 -8.17 4.97 7.28
CA THR A 111 -8.75 6.03 8.12
C THR A 111 -9.46 7.07 7.26
N PHE A 112 -10.52 7.66 7.80
CA PHE A 112 -11.38 8.59 7.08
C PHE A 112 -11.55 9.90 7.84
N THR A 113 -11.75 10.97 7.10
CA THR A 113 -12.38 12.20 7.56
C THR A 113 -13.88 12.15 7.25
N ASP A 114 -14.58 13.27 7.40
CA ASP A 114 -16.03 13.33 7.06
C ASP A 114 -16.32 13.16 5.56
N ARG A 115 -15.31 13.26 4.70
CA ARG A 115 -15.51 13.25 3.23
C ARG A 115 -14.51 12.45 2.43
N ARG A 116 -13.35 12.15 2.97
CA ARG A 116 -12.22 11.55 2.24
C ARG A 116 -11.45 10.55 3.10
N MET A 117 -10.67 9.71 2.46
CA MET A 117 -9.68 8.88 3.13
C MET A 117 -8.56 9.78 3.66
N ALA A 118 -8.22 9.64 4.94
CA ALA A 118 -7.08 10.32 5.54
C ALA A 118 -5.78 9.55 5.29
N GLY A 119 -5.86 8.25 5.13
CA GLY A 119 -4.71 7.41 4.79
C GLY A 119 -4.94 5.93 4.99
N GLU A 120 -3.90 5.19 4.69
CA GLU A 120 -3.88 3.73 4.78
C GLU A 120 -2.62 3.24 5.49
N SER A 121 -2.77 2.21 6.32
CA SER A 121 -1.67 1.44 6.89
C SER A 121 -1.81 -0.01 6.46
N ILE A 122 -0.87 -0.49 5.65
CA ILE A 122 -0.90 -1.81 5.03
C ILE A 122 0.04 -2.75 5.78
N TYR A 123 -0.49 -3.88 6.22
CA TYR A 123 0.21 -4.96 6.90
C TYR A 123 0.21 -6.20 6.02
N PHE A 124 1.34 -6.83 5.84
CA PHE A 124 1.48 -8.12 5.15
C PHE A 124 2.71 -8.87 5.64
N ASP A 125 2.76 -10.16 5.35
CA ASP A 125 3.92 -10.99 5.70
C ASP A 125 5.05 -10.79 4.69
N LEU A 126 5.95 -9.84 5.01
CA LEU A 126 7.09 -9.50 4.17
C LEU A 126 8.05 -10.67 3.98
N ALA A 127 8.29 -11.47 5.02
CA ALA A 127 9.24 -12.57 4.94
C ALA A 127 8.73 -13.65 3.97
N THR A 128 7.47 -14.06 4.12
CA THR A 128 6.83 -15.02 3.22
C THR A 128 6.72 -14.47 1.78
N LEU A 129 6.39 -13.18 1.61
CA LEU A 129 6.40 -12.54 0.28
C LEU A 129 7.77 -12.68 -0.38
N CYS A 130 8.83 -12.30 0.31
CA CYS A 130 10.19 -12.36 -0.21
C CYS A 130 10.61 -13.80 -0.53
N GLU A 131 10.29 -14.75 0.34
CA GLU A 131 10.57 -16.17 0.12
C GLU A 131 9.86 -16.71 -1.13
N GLN A 132 8.56 -16.49 -1.26
CA GLN A 132 7.77 -16.96 -2.40
C GLN A 132 8.22 -16.33 -3.72
N ALA A 133 8.50 -15.02 -3.71
CA ALA A 133 8.93 -14.29 -4.90
C ALA A 133 10.44 -14.42 -5.20
N GLY A 134 11.22 -15.08 -4.35
CA GLY A 134 12.67 -15.19 -4.52
C GLY A 134 13.41 -13.85 -4.35
N ILE A 135 12.84 -12.92 -3.61
CA ILE A 135 13.42 -11.59 -3.36
C ILE A 135 14.30 -11.64 -2.11
N PRO A 136 15.54 -11.10 -2.13
CA PRO A 136 16.40 -11.09 -0.95
C PRO A 136 15.83 -10.20 0.17
N LEU A 137 15.28 -10.79 1.23
CA LEU A 137 14.65 -10.10 2.36
C LEU A 137 15.57 -9.08 3.02
N ASP A 138 16.83 -9.43 3.26
CA ASP A 138 17.78 -8.54 3.92
C ASP A 138 18.12 -7.31 3.07
N ALA A 139 18.16 -7.45 1.75
CA ALA A 139 18.34 -6.33 0.84
C ALA A 139 17.17 -5.37 0.88
N ILE A 140 15.93 -5.89 0.92
CA ILE A 140 14.72 -5.08 1.05
C ILE A 140 14.68 -4.34 2.39
N ARG A 141 14.98 -5.02 3.50
CA ARG A 141 15.04 -4.41 4.84
C ARG A 141 16.10 -3.31 4.92
N ALA A 142 17.29 -3.55 4.38
CA ALA A 142 18.37 -2.57 4.35
C ALA A 142 17.98 -1.32 3.54
N ALA A 143 17.39 -1.51 2.37
CA ALA A 143 16.94 -0.41 1.51
C ALA A 143 15.81 0.40 2.16
N ALA A 144 14.86 -0.25 2.82
CA ALA A 144 13.79 0.43 3.56
C ALA A 144 14.35 1.26 4.72
N ALA A 145 15.29 0.72 5.51
CA ALA A 145 15.94 1.42 6.60
C ALA A 145 16.70 2.67 6.14
N GLN A 146 17.38 2.61 4.99
CA GLN A 146 18.06 3.78 4.40
C GLN A 146 17.08 4.90 4.03
N ARG A 147 15.92 4.56 3.45
CA ARG A 147 14.88 5.55 3.09
C ARG A 147 14.31 6.23 4.35
N THR A 148 14.04 5.46 5.40
CA THR A 148 13.56 6.01 6.68
C THR A 148 14.56 6.98 7.28
N ALA A 149 15.86 6.66 7.29
CA ALA A 149 16.92 7.52 7.81
C ALA A 149 17.04 8.84 7.01
N THR A 150 16.93 8.78 5.67
CA THR A 150 16.98 9.97 4.80
C THR A 150 15.80 10.91 5.08
N THR A 151 14.60 10.38 5.25
CA THR A 151 13.40 11.18 5.55
C THR A 151 13.50 11.86 6.92
N ALA A 152 14.09 11.21 7.93
CA ALA A 152 14.29 11.78 9.26
C ALA A 152 15.32 12.93 9.26
N SER A 153 16.33 12.91 8.39
CA SER A 153 17.37 13.94 8.29
C SER A 153 16.91 15.22 7.57
N THR A 154 15.77 15.19 6.88
CA THR A 154 15.25 16.33 6.10
C THR A 154 14.17 17.13 6.86
N ARG A 155 13.80 16.70 8.06
CA ARG A 155 12.89 17.40 9.00
C ARG A 155 13.67 18.13 10.07
#